data_77f0dbb041e37b7940930de0546163c1
#
_entry.id   77f0dbb041e37b7940930de0546163c1
#
_cell.length_a   1.000
_cell.length_b   1.000
_cell.length_c   1.000
_cell.angle_alpha   90.00
_cell.angle_beta   90.00
_cell.angle_gamma   90.00
#
_symmetry.space_group_name_H-M   'P 1'
#
loop_
_entity.id
_entity.type
_entity.pdbx_description
1 polymer ?
#
loop_
_entity_poly.entity_id
_entity_poly.type
_entity_poly.pdbx_seq_one_letter_code
_entity_poly.pdbx_strand_id
1 'polypeptide(L)'
;QFPEPFKVKAADGVTDLYGVMYKPFNFDSTAVYPIIDYVYPGPQVEATRYPFTRMSVRTDRLAQAGFIVVSVGNRGGHPSRSKWYHNFGYGNLRDYGLADQKAAIIQLADKHKYIDIHRVGIHGHSGGGFMSTAAILQYPDFFKVAVSCAGNHDNKIYNRWWSETHHGVKEVVSEKGDTTFTYSIKSNPELAKQLKGHLLLVHGDIDNNVHPGNTMRVVDGLIRANKRFDMLLLPQQRHGFGDMDEYFYWRMVDYFSEHLLGKSDKSVDIPKR
;
A
#
# COMPACT_ATOMS: atom_id res chain seq x y z
N GLN A 1 10.30 -10.84 19.37
CA GLN A 1 11.16 -11.42 18.32
C GLN A 1 11.78 -10.30 17.51
N PHE A 2 13.01 -10.51 17.04
CA PHE A 2 13.65 -9.57 16.10
C PHE A 2 13.04 -9.74 14.71
N PRO A 3 12.98 -8.66 13.91
CA PRO A 3 12.60 -8.76 12.51
C PRO A 3 13.52 -9.72 11.76
N GLU A 4 12.95 -10.54 10.88
CA GLU A 4 13.69 -11.55 10.12
C GLU A 4 13.90 -11.08 8.68
N PRO A 5 15.14 -10.90 8.20
CA PRO A 5 15.38 -10.58 6.82
C PRO A 5 15.06 -11.79 5.92
N PHE A 6 14.52 -11.50 4.75
CA PHE A 6 14.29 -12.53 3.74
C PHE A 6 14.67 -12.06 2.33
N LYS A 7 14.80 -13.02 1.45
CA LYS A 7 15.03 -12.80 0.02
C LYS A 7 14.07 -13.67 -0.78
N VAL A 8 13.46 -13.05 -1.79
CA VAL A 8 12.55 -13.71 -2.74
C VAL A 8 12.86 -13.22 -4.15
N LYS A 9 12.22 -13.81 -5.15
CA LYS A 9 12.29 -13.35 -6.53
C LYS A 9 11.14 -12.40 -6.86
N ALA A 10 11.43 -11.39 -7.67
CA ALA A 10 10.40 -10.56 -8.28
C ALA A 10 9.49 -11.41 -9.20
N ALA A 11 8.44 -10.80 -9.71
CA ALA A 11 7.50 -11.49 -10.62
C ALA A 11 8.14 -11.97 -11.94
N ASP A 12 9.33 -11.48 -12.28
CA ASP A 12 10.11 -11.96 -13.43
C ASP A 12 10.84 -13.30 -13.17
N GLY A 13 10.82 -13.79 -11.93
CA GLY A 13 11.53 -15.01 -11.51
C GLY A 13 13.05 -14.88 -11.42
N VAL A 14 13.63 -13.73 -11.72
CA VAL A 14 15.08 -13.51 -11.83
C VAL A 14 15.59 -12.49 -10.82
N THR A 15 14.96 -11.32 -10.74
CA THR A 15 15.41 -10.22 -9.89
C THR A 15 15.24 -10.55 -8.41
N ASP A 16 16.31 -10.39 -7.64
CA ASP A 16 16.24 -10.56 -6.18
C ASP A 16 15.56 -9.36 -5.52
N LEU A 17 14.57 -9.63 -4.69
CA LEU A 17 13.94 -8.68 -3.79
C LEU A 17 14.33 -9.03 -2.35
N TYR A 18 14.55 -7.99 -1.56
CA TYR A 18 14.90 -8.13 -0.14
C TYR A 18 13.78 -7.56 0.71
N GLY A 19 13.45 -8.24 1.78
CA GLY A 19 12.38 -7.85 2.69
C GLY A 19 12.69 -8.16 4.14
N VAL A 20 11.81 -7.69 5.01
CA VAL A 20 11.84 -7.93 6.46
C VAL A 20 10.47 -8.44 6.87
N MET A 21 10.45 -9.49 7.67
CA MET A 21 9.25 -10.10 8.25
C MET A 21 9.20 -9.84 9.75
N TYR A 22 8.05 -9.40 10.21
CA TYR A 22 7.73 -9.14 11.61
C TYR A 22 6.70 -10.17 12.08
N LYS A 23 6.94 -10.78 13.23
CA LYS A 23 6.08 -11.80 13.83
C LYS A 23 5.55 -11.33 15.19
N PRO A 24 4.40 -11.83 15.64
CA PRO A 24 3.92 -11.57 17.00
C PRO A 24 4.96 -12.01 18.05
N PHE A 25 4.94 -11.38 19.21
CA PHE A 25 5.85 -11.74 20.32
C PHE A 25 5.64 -13.21 20.75
N ASN A 26 4.39 -13.65 20.81
CA ASN A 26 3.99 -15.02 21.16
C ASN A 26 3.81 -15.89 19.90
N PHE A 27 4.65 -15.70 18.88
CA PHE A 27 4.59 -16.46 17.64
C PHE A 27 4.67 -17.97 17.90
N ASP A 28 3.72 -18.71 17.33
CA ASP A 28 3.65 -20.15 17.31
C ASP A 28 3.71 -20.65 15.87
N SER A 29 4.75 -21.39 15.53
CA SER A 29 4.94 -21.91 14.16
C SER A 29 3.91 -22.98 13.75
N THR A 30 3.12 -23.49 14.68
CA THR A 30 2.02 -24.44 14.42
C THR A 30 0.69 -23.75 14.14
N ALA A 31 0.57 -22.47 14.49
CA ALA A 31 -0.60 -21.64 14.18
C ALA A 31 -0.51 -21.05 12.76
N VAL A 32 -1.64 -20.60 12.24
CA VAL A 32 -1.73 -19.99 10.90
C VAL A 32 -2.20 -18.56 11.00
N TYR A 33 -1.41 -17.64 10.43
CA TYR A 33 -1.60 -16.20 10.55
C TYR A 33 -1.97 -15.55 9.21
N PRO A 34 -2.85 -14.54 9.21
CA PRO A 34 -2.96 -13.64 8.08
C PRO A 34 -1.65 -12.89 7.86
N ILE A 35 -1.39 -12.51 6.61
CA ILE A 35 -0.22 -11.69 6.24
C ILE A 35 -0.65 -10.30 5.82
N ILE A 36 0.06 -9.27 6.30
CA ILE A 36 -0.13 -7.87 5.91
C ILE A 36 1.15 -7.37 5.26
N ASP A 37 1.02 -6.83 4.07
CA ASP A 37 2.10 -6.21 3.32
C ASP A 37 2.12 -4.70 3.59
N TYR A 38 3.18 -4.21 4.22
CA TYR A 38 3.42 -2.78 4.38
C TYR A 38 4.23 -2.26 3.23
N VAL A 39 3.60 -1.44 2.38
CA VAL A 39 4.16 -1.02 1.10
C VAL A 39 4.50 0.46 1.03
N TYR A 40 5.60 0.73 0.35
CA TYR A 40 5.91 2.02 -0.25
C TYR A 40 6.67 1.78 -1.56
N PRO A 41 6.10 2.15 -2.72
CA PRO A 41 6.59 1.66 -4.01
C PRO A 41 7.94 2.23 -4.47
N GLY A 42 8.36 3.34 -3.95
CA GLY A 42 9.41 4.19 -4.51
C GLY A 42 8.78 5.33 -5.32
N PRO A 43 9.46 5.89 -6.31
CA PRO A 43 10.74 5.48 -6.92
C PRO A 43 11.99 5.97 -6.19
N GLN A 44 11.86 6.82 -5.16
CA GLN A 44 13.01 7.43 -4.49
C GLN A 44 13.55 6.58 -3.33
N VAL A 45 12.81 5.58 -2.89
CA VAL A 45 13.13 4.79 -1.70
C VAL A 45 13.03 3.29 -1.96
N GLU A 46 13.82 2.53 -1.21
CA GLU A 46 13.59 1.12 -0.99
C GLU A 46 12.79 0.99 0.32
N ALA A 47 11.64 0.33 0.28
CA ALA A 47 10.75 0.22 1.43
C ALA A 47 11.40 -0.55 2.58
N THR A 48 12.37 -1.39 2.27
CA THR A 48 13.10 -2.19 3.24
C THR A 48 14.17 -1.36 3.93
N ARG A 49 13.82 -0.74 5.03
CA ARG A 49 14.79 -0.24 6.00
C ARG A 49 14.87 -1.28 7.12
N TYR A 50 16.07 -1.62 7.57
CA TYR A 50 16.30 -2.57 8.67
C TYR A 50 16.25 -1.86 10.03
N PRO A 51 15.10 -1.50 10.58
CA PRO A 51 15.04 -0.86 11.87
C PRO A 51 15.03 -1.91 12.97
N PHE A 52 16.19 -2.45 13.30
CA PHE A 52 16.33 -3.25 14.51
C PHE A 52 16.06 -2.44 15.79
N THR A 53 15.90 -1.11 15.67
CA THR A 53 15.93 -0.20 16.81
C THR A 53 14.68 0.64 17.00
N ARG A 54 13.69 0.57 16.12
CA ARG A 54 12.45 1.36 16.25
C ARG A 54 11.22 0.48 16.10
N MET A 55 10.39 0.46 17.13
CA MET A 55 9.03 -0.04 17.02
C MET A 55 8.24 0.90 16.09
N SER A 56 7.75 0.36 15.00
CA SER A 56 6.89 1.09 14.06
C SER A 56 5.45 0.62 14.21
N VAL A 57 4.53 1.55 14.32
CA VAL A 57 3.08 1.27 14.37
C VAL A 57 2.60 0.50 13.14
N ARG A 58 3.35 0.56 12.05
CA ARG A 58 2.96 0.00 10.73
C ARG A 58 3.54 -1.38 10.46
N THR A 59 4.51 -1.83 11.24
CA THR A 59 5.19 -3.12 11.06
C THR A 59 5.17 -3.96 12.32
N ASP A 60 6.14 -3.80 13.19
CA ASP A 60 6.30 -4.62 14.40
C ASP A 60 5.15 -4.44 15.42
N ARG A 61 4.65 -3.22 15.64
CA ARG A 61 3.45 -3.01 16.48
C ARG A 61 2.21 -3.66 15.88
N LEU A 62 2.02 -3.52 14.56
CA LEU A 62 0.89 -4.16 13.88
C LEU A 62 0.98 -5.70 13.97
N ALA A 63 2.18 -6.26 13.87
CA ALA A 63 2.38 -7.71 14.05
C ALA A 63 1.92 -8.22 15.42
N GLN A 64 2.06 -7.39 16.49
CA GLN A 64 1.61 -7.79 17.83
C GLN A 64 0.08 -8.00 17.93
N ALA A 65 -0.70 -7.49 16.99
CA ALA A 65 -2.13 -7.74 16.92
C ALA A 65 -2.50 -9.15 16.37
N GLY A 66 -1.51 -9.97 16.03
CA GLY A 66 -1.70 -11.35 15.59
C GLY A 66 -1.54 -11.57 14.09
N PHE A 67 -0.71 -10.76 13.44
CA PHE A 67 -0.42 -10.84 12.01
C PHE A 67 1.04 -11.15 11.74
N ILE A 68 1.32 -11.80 10.61
CA ILE A 68 2.63 -11.69 9.98
C ILE A 68 2.63 -10.40 9.19
N VAL A 69 3.57 -9.50 9.47
CA VAL A 69 3.71 -8.25 8.70
C VAL A 69 5.01 -8.31 7.93
N VAL A 70 4.97 -7.95 6.65
CA VAL A 70 6.14 -7.92 5.79
C VAL A 70 6.31 -6.54 5.17
N SER A 71 7.56 -6.18 4.90
CA SER A 71 7.92 -5.07 4.03
C SER A 71 8.96 -5.58 3.06
N VAL A 72 8.73 -5.45 1.78
CA VAL A 72 9.62 -5.92 0.73
C VAL A 72 9.82 -4.86 -0.33
N GLY A 73 11.04 -4.75 -0.87
CA GLY A 73 11.32 -3.92 -2.02
C GLY A 73 10.66 -4.46 -3.29
N ASN A 74 10.50 -3.60 -4.27
CA ASN A 74 9.99 -3.97 -5.59
C ASN A 74 10.80 -3.29 -6.68
N ARG A 75 10.80 -3.84 -7.88
CA ARG A 75 11.36 -3.15 -9.03
C ARG A 75 10.68 -1.79 -9.21
N GLY A 76 11.46 -0.79 -9.56
CA GLY A 76 11.06 0.61 -9.53
C GLY A 76 11.45 1.33 -8.23
N GLY A 77 12.06 0.64 -7.27
CA GLY A 77 12.55 1.20 -6.01
C GLY A 77 13.83 2.03 -6.16
N HIS A 78 14.64 2.07 -5.10
CA HIS A 78 15.75 3.00 -4.96
C HIS A 78 16.83 2.86 -6.06
N PRO A 79 17.37 3.97 -6.58
CA PRO A 79 18.34 3.97 -7.69
C PRO A 79 19.67 3.29 -7.35
N SER A 80 20.06 3.16 -6.07
CA SER A 80 21.28 2.45 -5.67
C SER A 80 21.26 0.95 -6.00
N ARG A 81 20.11 0.37 -6.27
CA ARG A 81 20.00 -1.03 -6.68
C ARG A 81 20.57 -1.26 -8.10
N SER A 82 20.10 -0.51 -9.06
CA SER A 82 20.62 -0.36 -10.43
C SER A 82 19.71 0.54 -11.24
N LYS A 83 20.20 1.05 -12.37
CA LYS A 83 19.40 1.84 -13.32
C LYS A 83 18.17 1.06 -13.82
N TRP A 84 18.34 -0.22 -14.18
CA TRP A 84 17.25 -1.06 -14.67
C TRP A 84 16.19 -1.33 -13.61
N TYR A 85 16.60 -1.61 -12.39
CA TYR A 85 15.70 -1.80 -11.27
C TYR A 85 14.91 -0.52 -10.98
N HIS A 86 15.59 0.62 -10.88
CA HIS A 86 14.97 1.90 -10.58
C HIS A 86 13.99 2.35 -11.67
N ASN A 87 14.36 2.23 -12.94
CA ASN A 87 13.54 2.71 -14.05
C ASN A 87 12.40 1.74 -14.45
N PHE A 88 12.26 0.62 -13.78
CA PHE A 88 11.24 -0.38 -14.12
C PHE A 88 9.82 0.18 -14.16
N GLY A 89 9.51 1.13 -13.26
CA GLY A 89 8.20 1.78 -13.18
C GLY A 89 8.02 3.01 -14.07
N TYR A 90 9.04 3.44 -14.79
CA TYR A 90 8.95 4.64 -15.61
C TYR A 90 7.89 4.50 -16.70
N GLY A 91 6.97 5.47 -16.73
CA GLY A 91 5.82 5.44 -17.65
C GLY A 91 4.60 4.67 -17.12
N ASN A 92 4.72 3.93 -16.03
CA ASN A 92 3.59 3.23 -15.39
C ASN A 92 3.82 3.11 -13.87
N LEU A 93 3.64 4.20 -13.13
CA LEU A 93 3.80 4.18 -11.68
C LEU A 93 2.60 3.58 -10.91
N ARG A 94 1.55 3.15 -11.59
CA ARG A 94 0.42 2.54 -10.91
C ARG A 94 0.64 1.07 -10.59
N ASP A 95 1.13 0.30 -11.55
CA ASP A 95 1.15 -1.16 -11.46
C ASP A 95 2.54 -1.75 -11.21
N TYR A 96 3.59 -0.96 -11.36
CA TYR A 96 4.96 -1.43 -11.50
C TYR A 96 5.48 -2.32 -10.35
N GLY A 97 5.07 -2.05 -9.12
CA GLY A 97 5.50 -2.84 -7.96
C GLY A 97 4.53 -3.95 -7.54
N LEU A 98 3.29 -3.94 -8.04
CA LEU A 98 2.23 -4.81 -7.52
C LEU A 98 2.46 -6.29 -7.81
N ALA A 99 2.94 -6.63 -8.99
CA ALA A 99 3.24 -8.01 -9.35
C ALA A 99 4.38 -8.58 -8.49
N ASP A 100 5.37 -7.76 -8.16
CA ASP A 100 6.49 -8.14 -7.30
C ASP A 100 6.05 -8.39 -5.86
N GLN A 101 5.20 -7.51 -5.30
CA GLN A 101 4.64 -7.67 -3.96
C GLN A 101 3.81 -8.96 -3.86
N LYS A 102 2.95 -9.20 -4.85
CA LYS A 102 2.17 -10.44 -4.92
C LYS A 102 3.06 -11.68 -5.02
N ALA A 103 4.08 -11.66 -5.87
CA ALA A 103 5.02 -12.77 -6.03
C ALA A 103 5.81 -13.04 -4.74
N ALA A 104 6.21 -12.00 -4.02
CA ALA A 104 6.88 -12.12 -2.74
C ALA A 104 6.01 -12.82 -1.69
N ILE A 105 4.75 -12.40 -1.54
CA ILE A 105 3.82 -13.01 -0.59
C ILE A 105 3.56 -14.49 -0.92
N ILE A 106 3.37 -14.82 -2.18
CA ILE A 106 3.19 -16.22 -2.62
C ILE A 106 4.39 -17.07 -2.22
N GLN A 107 5.60 -16.63 -2.53
CA GLN A 107 6.82 -17.36 -2.18
C GLN A 107 7.01 -17.52 -0.67
N LEU A 108 6.64 -16.50 0.11
CA LEU A 108 6.68 -16.59 1.57
C LEU A 108 5.68 -17.61 2.11
N ALA A 109 4.44 -17.64 1.58
CA ALA A 109 3.43 -18.61 1.98
C ALA A 109 3.79 -20.06 1.55
N ASP A 110 4.42 -20.24 0.40
CA ASP A 110 4.95 -21.54 -0.03
C ASP A 110 6.03 -22.05 0.91
N LYS A 111 6.90 -21.17 1.35
CA LYS A 111 8.02 -21.47 2.25
C LYS A 111 7.58 -21.67 3.70
N HIS A 112 6.61 -20.91 4.17
CA HIS A 112 6.19 -20.83 5.57
C HIS A 112 4.73 -21.21 5.74
N LYS A 113 4.47 -22.42 6.21
CA LYS A 113 3.10 -22.94 6.36
C LYS A 113 2.24 -22.23 7.40
N TYR A 114 2.85 -21.40 8.23
CA TYR A 114 2.14 -20.51 9.16
C TYR A 114 1.57 -19.24 8.50
N ILE A 115 1.79 -19.00 7.21
CA ILE A 115 1.22 -17.88 6.46
C ILE A 115 -0.02 -18.33 5.70
N ASP A 116 -1.16 -17.67 5.93
CA ASP A 116 -2.40 -17.92 5.20
C ASP A 116 -2.50 -17.02 3.96
N ILE A 117 -2.26 -17.61 2.80
CA ILE A 117 -2.33 -16.91 1.50
C ILE A 117 -3.76 -16.47 1.13
N HIS A 118 -4.79 -16.96 1.82
CA HIS A 118 -6.18 -16.57 1.60
C HIS A 118 -6.62 -15.38 2.45
N ARG A 119 -5.78 -14.94 3.41
CA ARG A 119 -6.02 -13.80 4.29
C ARG A 119 -4.90 -12.77 4.17
N VAL A 120 -4.84 -12.13 3.00
CA VAL A 120 -3.81 -11.14 2.66
C VAL A 120 -4.34 -9.73 2.81
N GLY A 121 -3.70 -8.95 3.67
CA GLY A 121 -3.91 -7.51 3.82
C GLY A 121 -2.79 -6.70 3.18
N ILE A 122 -3.06 -5.43 2.92
CA ILE A 122 -2.07 -4.47 2.41
C ILE A 122 -2.31 -3.11 3.03
N HIS A 123 -1.23 -2.38 3.31
CA HIS A 123 -1.33 -1.07 3.91
C HIS A 123 -0.12 -0.21 3.55
N GLY A 124 -0.36 1.08 3.40
CA GLY A 124 0.68 2.05 3.16
C GLY A 124 0.18 3.49 3.26
N HIS A 125 1.13 4.42 3.26
CA HIS A 125 0.87 5.85 3.39
C HIS A 125 1.46 6.59 2.18
N SER A 126 0.80 7.68 1.73
CA SER A 126 1.27 8.49 0.59
C SER A 126 1.34 7.64 -0.69
N GLY A 127 2.49 7.51 -1.33
CA GLY A 127 2.69 6.55 -2.42
C GLY A 127 2.30 5.12 -2.04
N GLY A 128 2.49 4.73 -0.78
CA GLY A 128 2.02 3.44 -0.25
C GLY A 128 0.49 3.37 -0.14
N GLY A 129 -0.19 4.46 0.17
CA GLY A 129 -1.66 4.55 0.12
C GLY A 129 -2.18 4.40 -1.30
N PHE A 130 -1.55 5.09 -2.25
CA PHE A 130 -1.83 4.89 -3.67
C PHE A 130 -1.68 3.41 -4.07
N MET A 131 -0.55 2.77 -3.69
CA MET A 131 -0.26 1.39 -4.03
C MET A 131 -1.22 0.40 -3.36
N SER A 132 -1.60 0.64 -2.09
CA SER A 132 -2.55 -0.22 -1.36
C SER A 132 -3.92 -0.25 -2.04
N THR A 133 -4.42 0.92 -2.46
CA THR A 133 -5.66 1.01 -3.24
C THR A 133 -5.51 0.35 -4.61
N ALA A 134 -4.40 0.62 -5.32
CA ALA A 134 -4.15 -0.02 -6.61
C ALA A 134 -4.10 -1.55 -6.51
N ALA A 135 -3.49 -2.08 -5.45
CA ALA A 135 -3.36 -3.52 -5.22
C ALA A 135 -4.73 -4.21 -5.07
N ILE A 136 -5.59 -3.68 -4.19
CA ILE A 136 -6.91 -4.31 -3.96
C ILE A 136 -7.85 -4.16 -5.16
N LEU A 137 -7.63 -3.15 -6.00
CA LEU A 137 -8.39 -2.98 -7.24
C LEU A 137 -7.83 -3.82 -8.40
N GLN A 138 -6.52 -3.98 -8.50
CA GLN A 138 -5.88 -4.72 -9.60
C GLN A 138 -5.85 -6.24 -9.34
N TYR A 139 -5.72 -6.64 -8.09
CA TYR A 139 -5.71 -8.04 -7.65
C TYR A 139 -6.79 -8.31 -6.59
N PRO A 140 -8.09 -8.10 -6.93
CA PRO A 140 -9.19 -8.14 -5.95
C PRO A 140 -9.45 -9.52 -5.37
N ASP A 141 -8.98 -10.59 -6.03
CA ASP A 141 -9.08 -11.96 -5.52
C ASP A 141 -7.89 -12.35 -4.64
N PHE A 142 -6.82 -11.55 -4.63
CA PHE A 142 -5.63 -11.80 -3.83
C PHE A 142 -5.61 -10.95 -2.55
N PHE A 143 -5.65 -9.62 -2.66
CA PHE A 143 -5.71 -8.72 -1.51
C PHE A 143 -7.15 -8.62 -1.01
N LYS A 144 -7.37 -9.04 0.25
CA LYS A 144 -8.70 -9.08 0.86
C LYS A 144 -9.06 -7.81 1.62
N VAL A 145 -8.07 -7.17 2.21
CA VAL A 145 -8.24 -5.96 3.02
C VAL A 145 -7.14 -4.95 2.69
N ALA A 146 -7.51 -3.70 2.46
CA ALA A 146 -6.56 -2.61 2.30
C ALA A 146 -6.85 -1.46 3.25
N VAL A 147 -5.81 -0.92 3.89
CA VAL A 147 -5.84 0.34 4.63
C VAL A 147 -4.96 1.34 3.90
N SER A 148 -5.57 2.28 3.23
CA SER A 148 -4.93 3.21 2.31
C SER A 148 -4.92 4.63 2.88
N CYS A 149 -3.72 5.15 3.16
CA CYS A 149 -3.56 6.41 3.86
C CYS A 149 -2.98 7.49 2.95
N ALA A 150 -3.64 8.64 2.85
CA ALA A 150 -3.17 9.86 2.18
C ALA A 150 -2.58 9.62 0.78
N GLY A 151 -3.23 8.76 -0.02
CA GLY A 151 -2.73 8.32 -1.31
C GLY A 151 -2.94 9.34 -2.43
N ASN A 152 -1.94 9.50 -3.30
CA ASN A 152 -2.02 10.28 -4.53
C ASN A 152 -2.71 9.48 -5.65
N HIS A 153 -3.98 9.16 -5.45
CA HIS A 153 -4.77 8.22 -6.25
C HIS A 153 -4.99 8.62 -7.71
N ASP A 154 -4.90 9.92 -7.99
CA ASP A 154 -4.96 10.47 -9.33
C ASP A 154 -3.79 11.43 -9.55
N ASN A 155 -2.74 10.94 -10.18
CA ASN A 155 -1.52 11.72 -10.40
C ASN A 155 -1.70 12.89 -11.39
N LYS A 156 -2.87 13.02 -12.04
CA LYS A 156 -3.23 14.19 -12.85
C LYS A 156 -3.54 15.43 -12.01
N ILE A 157 -3.88 15.22 -10.72
CA ILE A 157 -4.15 16.30 -9.75
C ILE A 157 -3.14 16.34 -8.60
N TYR A 158 -2.10 15.53 -8.66
CA TYR A 158 -0.97 15.57 -7.75
C TYR A 158 0.10 16.56 -8.25
N ASN A 159 1.21 16.66 -7.58
CA ASN A 159 2.35 17.50 -7.94
C ASN A 159 2.80 17.20 -9.39
N ARG A 160 2.57 18.17 -10.29
CA ARG A 160 2.80 18.01 -11.72
C ARG A 160 4.27 17.67 -12.03
N TRP A 161 5.21 18.38 -11.40
CA TRP A 161 6.64 18.14 -11.59
C TRP A 161 7.01 16.70 -11.22
N TRP A 162 6.52 16.20 -10.09
CA TRP A 162 6.76 14.82 -9.65
C TRP A 162 6.17 13.81 -10.64
N SER A 163 4.93 14.05 -11.05
CA SER A 163 4.23 13.17 -11.98
C SER A 163 4.93 13.11 -13.35
N GLU A 164 5.31 14.26 -13.91
CA GLU A 164 6.01 14.32 -15.19
C GLU A 164 7.40 13.66 -15.12
N THR A 165 8.13 13.87 -14.01
CA THR A 165 9.46 13.28 -13.82
C THR A 165 9.43 11.76 -13.78
N HIS A 166 8.45 11.18 -13.11
CA HIS A 166 8.41 9.73 -12.87
C HIS A 166 7.56 8.93 -13.86
N HIS A 167 6.55 9.55 -14.46
CA HIS A 167 5.76 8.94 -15.52
C HIS A 167 6.29 9.21 -16.92
N GLY A 168 7.08 10.27 -17.08
CA GLY A 168 7.50 10.77 -18.38
C GLY A 168 6.38 11.49 -19.11
N VAL A 169 6.78 12.37 -20.02
CA VAL A 169 5.88 13.16 -20.87
C VAL A 169 5.99 12.62 -22.29
N LYS A 170 4.86 12.37 -22.92
CA LYS A 170 4.79 11.98 -24.33
C LYS A 170 4.40 13.17 -25.16
N GLU A 171 5.15 13.44 -26.20
CA GLU A 171 4.77 14.33 -27.26
C GLU A 171 3.77 13.60 -28.19
N VAL A 172 2.65 14.24 -28.43
CA VAL A 172 1.62 13.75 -29.36
C VAL A 172 1.41 14.81 -30.42
N VAL A 173 1.73 14.48 -31.66
CA VAL A 173 1.50 15.36 -32.82
C VAL A 173 0.22 14.90 -33.50
N SER A 174 -0.74 15.84 -33.67
CA SER A 174 -1.99 15.59 -34.34
C SER A 174 -1.76 15.52 -35.89
N GLU A 175 -2.72 15.00 -36.61
CA GLU A 175 -2.70 14.99 -38.08
C GLU A 175 -2.62 16.40 -38.69
N LYS A 176 -3.01 17.43 -37.94
CA LYS A 176 -2.94 18.84 -38.33
C LYS A 176 -1.61 19.50 -37.98
N GLY A 177 -0.68 18.75 -37.35
CA GLY A 177 0.62 19.25 -36.93
C GLY A 177 0.62 19.94 -35.53
N ASP A 178 -0.51 19.96 -34.83
CA ASP A 178 -0.56 20.50 -33.46
C ASP A 178 0.15 19.56 -32.49
N THR A 179 1.05 20.10 -31.70
CA THR A 179 1.80 19.35 -30.71
C THR A 179 1.18 19.53 -29.33
N THR A 180 0.90 18.42 -28.65
CA THR A 180 0.47 18.38 -27.26
C THR A 180 1.39 17.47 -26.46
N PHE A 181 1.52 17.77 -25.17
CA PHE A 181 2.30 16.95 -24.23
C PHE A 181 1.36 16.30 -23.22
N THR A 182 1.44 14.99 -23.08
CA THR A 182 0.59 14.23 -22.17
C THR A 182 1.37 13.15 -21.45
N TYR A 183 0.90 12.79 -20.29
CA TYR A 183 1.25 11.54 -19.62
C TYR A 183 -0.05 10.78 -19.34
N SER A 184 -0.11 9.52 -19.76
CA SER A 184 -1.30 8.69 -19.60
C SER A 184 -1.06 7.71 -18.44
N ILE A 185 -1.75 7.96 -17.35
CA ILE A 185 -1.72 7.10 -16.17
C ILE A 185 -3.15 6.72 -15.86
N LYS A 186 -3.41 5.42 -15.73
CA LYS A 186 -4.67 4.97 -15.16
C LYS A 186 -4.69 5.33 -13.67
N SER A 187 -5.69 6.12 -13.29
CA SER A 187 -5.90 6.48 -11.89
C SER A 187 -6.63 5.37 -11.12
N ASN A 188 -6.51 5.35 -9.80
CA ASN A 188 -7.25 4.42 -8.97
C ASN A 188 -8.79 4.58 -9.08
N PRO A 189 -9.35 5.81 -9.14
CA PRO A 189 -10.78 6.01 -9.38
C PRO A 189 -11.32 5.26 -10.60
N GLU A 190 -10.56 5.17 -11.69
CA GLU A 190 -10.99 4.48 -12.92
C GLU A 190 -11.16 2.96 -12.73
N LEU A 191 -10.56 2.39 -11.69
CA LEU A 191 -10.63 0.97 -11.37
C LEU A 191 -11.63 0.63 -10.26
N ALA A 192 -12.32 1.59 -9.69
CA ALA A 192 -13.19 1.45 -8.52
C ALA A 192 -14.18 0.28 -8.65
N LYS A 193 -14.69 0.01 -9.86
CA LYS A 193 -15.62 -1.11 -10.13
C LYS A 193 -15.04 -2.50 -9.82
N GLN A 194 -13.71 -2.63 -9.77
CA GLN A 194 -13.03 -3.90 -9.54
C GLN A 194 -12.95 -4.28 -8.06
N LEU A 195 -13.30 -3.39 -7.12
CA LEU A 195 -13.25 -3.67 -5.69
C LEU A 195 -14.11 -4.90 -5.33
N LYS A 196 -13.50 -5.88 -4.67
CA LYS A 196 -14.19 -7.05 -4.11
C LYS A 196 -13.97 -7.20 -2.59
N GLY A 197 -12.81 -6.77 -2.10
CA GLY A 197 -12.44 -6.84 -0.69
C GLY A 197 -12.86 -5.61 0.12
N HIS A 198 -12.31 -5.48 1.32
CA HIS A 198 -12.58 -4.40 2.25
C HIS A 198 -11.54 -3.29 2.12
N LEU A 199 -11.98 -2.05 1.93
CA LEU A 199 -11.11 -0.89 1.74
C LEU A 199 -11.45 0.19 2.76
N LEU A 200 -10.46 0.56 3.59
CA LEU A 200 -10.48 1.73 4.44
C LEU A 200 -9.60 2.82 3.83
N LEU A 201 -10.20 3.94 3.48
CA LEU A 201 -9.52 5.15 3.04
C LEU A 201 -9.30 6.09 4.23
N VAL A 202 -8.08 6.55 4.45
CA VAL A 202 -7.74 7.47 5.56
C VAL A 202 -7.03 8.69 5.01
N HIS A 203 -7.45 9.90 5.44
CA HIS A 203 -6.82 11.14 4.98
C HIS A 203 -6.91 12.24 6.05
N GLY A 204 -5.87 13.08 6.17
CA GLY A 204 -5.95 14.32 6.91
C GLY A 204 -6.66 15.40 6.10
N ASP A 205 -7.60 16.12 6.69
CA ASP A 205 -8.45 17.08 5.97
C ASP A 205 -7.71 18.33 5.48
N ILE A 206 -6.58 18.68 6.11
CA ILE A 206 -5.71 19.81 5.71
C ILE A 206 -4.36 19.36 5.13
N ASP A 207 -4.32 18.17 4.52
CA ASP A 207 -3.13 17.68 3.84
C ASP A 207 -2.77 18.60 2.67
N ASN A 208 -1.61 19.24 2.78
CA ASN A 208 -1.07 20.17 1.79
C ASN A 208 0.02 19.59 0.89
N ASN A 209 0.33 18.29 1.06
CA ASN A 209 1.21 17.55 0.17
C ASN A 209 0.39 16.73 -0.85
N VAL A 210 -0.45 15.83 -0.35
CA VAL A 210 -1.41 15.10 -1.18
C VAL A 210 -2.80 15.60 -0.82
N HIS A 211 -3.33 16.50 -1.64
CA HIS A 211 -4.63 17.12 -1.37
C HIS A 211 -5.73 16.05 -1.19
N PRO A 212 -6.61 16.16 -0.16
CA PRO A 212 -7.67 15.19 0.12
C PRO A 212 -8.61 14.90 -1.07
N GLY A 213 -8.67 15.80 -2.03
CA GLY A 213 -9.34 15.60 -3.31
C GLY A 213 -8.91 14.32 -4.05
N ASN A 214 -7.69 13.84 -3.82
CA ASN A 214 -7.26 12.54 -4.37
C ASN A 214 -8.10 11.40 -3.83
N THR A 215 -8.31 11.35 -2.52
CA THR A 215 -9.18 10.35 -1.87
C THR A 215 -10.63 10.54 -2.28
N MET A 216 -11.12 11.79 -2.36
CA MET A 216 -12.49 12.07 -2.78
C MET A 216 -12.79 11.59 -4.21
N ARG A 217 -11.83 11.61 -5.12
CA ARG A 217 -12.01 11.00 -6.45
C ARG A 217 -12.16 9.47 -6.39
N VAL A 218 -11.46 8.79 -5.49
CA VAL A 218 -11.67 7.35 -5.27
C VAL A 218 -13.07 7.10 -4.70
N VAL A 219 -13.48 7.90 -3.71
CA VAL A 219 -14.83 7.83 -3.11
C VAL A 219 -15.92 8.00 -4.18
N ASP A 220 -15.81 9.03 -5.04
CA ASP A 220 -16.75 9.22 -6.16
C ASP A 220 -16.80 8.00 -7.09
N GLY A 221 -15.64 7.47 -7.47
CA GLY A 221 -15.55 6.27 -8.32
C GLY A 221 -16.20 5.04 -7.67
N LEU A 222 -15.99 4.83 -6.37
CA LEU A 222 -16.57 3.72 -5.61
C LEU A 222 -18.09 3.85 -5.48
N ILE A 223 -18.60 5.05 -5.17
CA ILE A 223 -20.04 5.33 -5.08
C ILE A 223 -20.71 5.09 -6.44
N ARG A 224 -20.15 5.63 -7.52
CA ARG A 224 -20.67 5.42 -8.89
C ARG A 224 -20.65 3.96 -9.33
N ALA A 225 -19.66 3.20 -8.82
CA ALA A 225 -19.56 1.76 -9.05
C ALA A 225 -20.43 0.92 -8.08
N ASN A 226 -21.21 1.55 -7.22
CA ASN A 226 -22.04 0.92 -6.20
C ASN A 226 -21.27 -0.03 -5.28
N LYS A 227 -20.08 0.40 -4.82
CA LYS A 227 -19.20 -0.36 -3.93
C LYS A 227 -19.31 0.12 -2.50
N ARG A 228 -19.25 -0.82 -1.56
CA ARG A 228 -19.10 -0.52 -0.12
C ARG A 228 -17.61 -0.32 0.19
N PHE A 229 -17.33 0.66 0.99
CA PHE A 229 -15.98 0.98 1.50
C PHE A 229 -16.13 1.76 2.80
N ASP A 230 -15.03 1.93 3.52
CA ASP A 230 -14.97 2.71 4.74
C ASP A 230 -14.03 3.91 4.55
N MET A 231 -14.29 5.00 5.29
CA MET A 231 -13.49 6.21 5.24
C MET A 231 -13.30 6.78 6.64
N LEU A 232 -12.07 7.17 6.96
CA LEU A 232 -11.70 7.90 8.15
C LEU A 232 -11.03 9.22 7.75
N LEU A 233 -11.74 10.33 7.97
CA LEU A 233 -11.17 11.65 7.83
C LEU A 233 -10.64 12.10 9.20
N LEU A 234 -9.37 12.54 9.22
CA LEU A 234 -8.69 13.01 10.43
C LEU A 234 -8.65 14.53 10.43
N PRO A 235 -9.51 15.19 11.28
CA PRO A 235 -9.62 16.65 11.28
C PRO A 235 -8.32 17.32 11.72
N GLN A 236 -7.99 18.44 11.07
CA GLN A 236 -6.81 19.27 11.36
C GLN A 236 -5.47 18.53 11.17
N GLN A 237 -5.48 17.37 10.49
CA GLN A 237 -4.27 16.63 10.22
C GLN A 237 -3.73 16.91 8.81
N ARG A 238 -2.42 17.07 8.73
CA ARG A 238 -1.67 17.21 7.48
C ARG A 238 -1.34 15.84 6.87
N HIS A 239 -0.31 15.78 6.04
CA HIS A 239 0.14 14.56 5.38
C HIS A 239 0.56 13.45 6.35
N GLY A 240 1.17 13.79 7.49
CA GLY A 240 1.32 12.91 8.65
C GLY A 240 0.13 13.11 9.60
N PHE A 241 -0.24 12.07 10.36
CA PHE A 241 -1.46 12.11 11.19
C PHE A 241 -1.22 12.70 12.61
N GLY A 242 0.01 13.19 12.87
CA GLY A 242 0.33 13.97 14.05
C GLY A 242 -0.09 13.30 15.36
N ASP A 243 -0.86 14.05 16.16
CA ASP A 243 -1.40 13.59 17.44
C ASP A 243 -2.54 12.55 17.30
N MET A 244 -3.08 12.36 16.08
CA MET A 244 -4.08 11.33 15.79
C MET A 244 -3.47 9.99 15.30
N ASP A 245 -2.14 9.88 15.26
CA ASP A 245 -1.48 8.66 14.74
C ASP A 245 -1.79 7.43 15.61
N GLU A 246 -1.91 7.61 16.94
CA GLU A 246 -2.30 6.52 17.85
C GLU A 246 -3.77 6.10 17.67
N TYR A 247 -4.69 7.06 17.49
CA TYR A 247 -6.09 6.78 17.16
C TYR A 247 -6.18 6.01 15.84
N PHE A 248 -5.48 6.49 14.82
CA PHE A 248 -5.43 5.83 13.51
C PHE A 248 -4.86 4.40 13.62
N TYR A 249 -3.80 4.20 14.41
CA TYR A 249 -3.22 2.87 14.61
C TYR A 249 -4.27 1.86 15.10
N TRP A 250 -5.05 2.21 16.12
CA TRP A 250 -6.09 1.32 16.64
C TRP A 250 -7.21 1.09 15.62
N ARG A 251 -7.62 2.10 14.88
CA ARG A 251 -8.59 1.94 13.79
C ARG A 251 -8.09 0.99 12.70
N MET A 252 -6.81 1.04 12.37
CA MET A 252 -6.17 0.13 11.44
C MET A 252 -6.13 -1.30 11.98
N VAL A 253 -5.76 -1.48 13.26
CA VAL A 253 -5.77 -2.79 13.93
C VAL A 253 -7.16 -3.39 13.95
N ASP A 254 -8.17 -2.61 14.33
CA ASP A 254 -9.58 -3.05 14.33
C ASP A 254 -10.01 -3.50 12.95
N TYR A 255 -9.72 -2.73 11.92
CA TYR A 255 -10.11 -3.03 10.55
C TYR A 255 -9.50 -4.33 10.03
N PHE A 256 -8.21 -4.51 10.24
CA PHE A 256 -7.57 -5.77 9.89
C PHE A 256 -8.05 -6.95 10.73
N SER A 257 -8.28 -6.74 12.03
CA SER A 257 -8.77 -7.81 12.94
C SER A 257 -10.16 -8.26 12.54
N GLU A 258 -11.06 -7.34 12.24
CA GLU A 258 -12.42 -7.66 11.80
C GLU A 258 -12.40 -8.47 10.50
N HIS A 259 -11.68 -8.00 9.50
CA HIS A 259 -11.78 -8.55 8.15
C HIS A 259 -10.79 -9.68 7.84
N LEU A 260 -9.72 -9.86 8.62
CA LEU A 260 -8.75 -10.95 8.43
C LEU A 260 -8.78 -12.00 9.55
N LEU A 261 -9.15 -11.61 10.77
CA LEU A 261 -9.22 -12.53 11.91
C LEU A 261 -10.66 -12.88 12.30
N GLY A 262 -11.67 -12.17 11.77
CA GLY A 262 -13.06 -12.30 12.19
C GLY A 262 -13.31 -11.84 13.63
N LYS A 263 -12.44 -10.96 14.16
CA LYS A 263 -12.48 -10.41 15.51
C LYS A 263 -12.92 -8.96 15.44
N SER A 264 -14.13 -8.66 15.89
CA SER A 264 -14.66 -7.31 15.99
C SER A 264 -14.76 -6.91 17.46
N ASP A 265 -14.08 -5.82 17.84
CA ASP A 265 -14.35 -5.14 19.09
C ASP A 265 -15.57 -4.22 18.88
N LYS A 266 -16.63 -4.46 19.64
CA LYS A 266 -17.87 -3.68 19.58
C LYS A 266 -17.91 -2.54 20.59
N SER A 267 -16.83 -2.34 21.35
CA SER A 267 -16.70 -1.19 22.25
C SER A 267 -16.72 0.11 21.43
N VAL A 268 -17.36 1.16 21.96
CA VAL A 268 -17.30 2.49 21.38
C VAL A 268 -16.00 3.22 21.75
N ASP A 269 -15.34 2.76 22.80
CA ASP A 269 -14.11 3.37 23.30
C ASP A 269 -12.88 2.66 22.75
N ILE A 270 -11.97 3.44 22.15
CA ILE A 270 -10.62 2.98 21.86
C ILE A 270 -9.80 3.08 23.14
N PRO A 271 -9.21 1.96 23.62
CA PRO A 271 -8.42 1.99 24.85
C PRO A 271 -7.26 2.98 24.75
N LYS A 272 -7.22 3.97 25.62
CA LYS A 272 -6.01 4.78 25.81
C LYS A 272 -4.99 3.90 26.52
N ARG A 273 -3.98 3.45 25.81
CA ARG A 273 -2.86 2.65 26.36
C ARG A 273 -1.59 3.48 26.38
#